data_3fe2de0702f49bcee950b1a088c632fc
#
_entry.id   3fe2de0702f49bcee950b1a088c632fc
#
_cell.length_a   1.000
_cell.length_b   1.000
_cell.length_c   1.000
_cell.angle_alpha   90.00
_cell.angle_beta   90.00
_cell.angle_gamma   90.00
#
_symmetry.space_group_name_H-M   'P 1'
#
loop_
_entity.id
_entity.type
_entity.pdbx_description
1 polymer ?
#
loop_
_entity_poly.entity_id
_entity_poly.type
_entity_poly.pdbx_seq_one_letter_code
_entity_poly.pdbx_strand_id
1 'polypeptide(L)'
;MMAEDVTQMLSDCSAIVASVMPEREPFFPNSEGGFYGKRGLEKTFRQVLKKAAITGTGHRSPRLYDFRHTFATHRLYRWMREGKDLNAMLPYLSAYMGHAQLSDTYYYIHLVPGLLEEMSGFAFSSAEAFLPEVRADE
;
A
#
# COMPACT_ATOMS: atom_id res chain seq x y z
N MET A 1 -7.70 -6.46 10.53
CA MET A 1 -7.31 -7.86 10.70
C MET A 1 -6.74 -8.36 9.39
N MET A 2 -5.60 -9.06 9.41
CA MET A 2 -5.09 -9.77 8.22
C MET A 2 -6.03 -10.93 7.88
N ALA A 3 -6.08 -11.32 6.61
CA ALA A 3 -6.79 -12.51 6.19
C ALA A 3 -6.13 -13.76 6.82
N GLU A 4 -6.93 -14.77 7.13
CA GLU A 4 -6.47 -15.96 7.89
C GLU A 4 -5.38 -16.73 7.15
N ASP A 5 -5.51 -16.87 5.83
CA ASP A 5 -4.53 -17.48 4.94
C ASP A 5 -3.17 -16.76 4.97
N VAL A 6 -3.19 -15.42 4.99
CA VAL A 6 -1.96 -14.61 5.11
C VAL A 6 -1.32 -14.79 6.49
N THR A 7 -2.13 -14.84 7.54
CA THR A 7 -1.64 -15.06 8.91
C THR A 7 -0.96 -16.42 9.04
N GLN A 8 -1.56 -17.47 8.47
CA GLN A 8 -0.97 -18.82 8.48
C GLN A 8 0.34 -18.85 7.70
N MET A 9 0.36 -18.28 6.49
CA MET A 9 1.58 -18.22 5.67
C MET A 9 2.73 -17.47 6.36
N LEU A 10 2.43 -16.37 7.07
CA LEU A 10 3.43 -15.64 7.83
C LEU A 10 3.92 -16.44 9.04
N SER A 11 3.03 -17.17 9.72
CA SER A 11 3.39 -18.05 10.83
C SER A 11 4.35 -19.17 10.39
N ASP A 12 4.02 -19.84 9.28
CA ASP A 12 4.85 -20.89 8.70
C ASP A 12 6.22 -20.37 8.28
N CYS A 13 6.23 -19.22 7.60
CA CYS A 13 7.46 -18.53 7.21
C CYS A 13 8.32 -18.19 8.46
N SER A 14 7.69 -17.66 9.50
CA SER A 14 8.38 -17.33 10.76
C SER A 14 9.00 -18.57 11.43
N ALA A 15 8.31 -19.71 11.43
CA ALA A 15 8.80 -20.95 12.00
C ALA A 15 10.04 -21.46 11.22
N ILE A 16 9.98 -21.47 9.88
CA ILE A 16 11.09 -21.85 9.03
C ILE A 16 12.31 -20.95 9.27
N VAL A 17 12.10 -19.63 9.25
CA VAL A 17 13.21 -18.68 9.43
C VAL A 17 13.80 -18.80 10.86
N ALA A 18 12.97 -19.02 11.88
CA ALA A 18 13.42 -19.19 13.26
C ALA A 18 14.29 -20.45 13.43
N SER A 19 14.05 -21.51 12.67
CA SER A 19 14.86 -22.73 12.72
C SER A 19 16.27 -22.53 12.15
N VAL A 20 16.45 -21.55 11.25
CA VAL A 20 17.74 -21.25 10.60
C VAL A 20 18.45 -20.07 11.26
N MET A 21 17.68 -19.07 11.71
CA MET A 21 18.17 -17.81 12.27
C MET A 21 17.37 -17.45 13.55
N PRO A 22 17.58 -18.16 14.67
CA PRO A 22 16.80 -17.96 15.90
C PRO A 22 17.00 -16.58 16.51
N GLU A 23 18.19 -15.99 16.36
CA GLU A 23 18.57 -14.69 16.93
C GLU A 23 18.24 -13.50 16.01
N ARG A 24 17.45 -13.72 14.97
CA ARG A 24 17.10 -12.64 14.05
C ARG A 24 16.30 -11.52 14.76
N GLU A 25 16.64 -10.28 14.47
CA GLU A 25 15.86 -9.11 14.89
C GLU A 25 14.66 -8.85 13.97
N PRO A 26 14.82 -8.79 12.61
CA PRO A 26 13.69 -8.54 11.71
C PRO A 26 12.88 -9.82 11.46
N PHE A 27 11.59 -9.65 11.18
CA PHE A 27 10.71 -10.75 10.78
C PHE A 27 11.19 -11.41 9.47
N PHE A 28 11.61 -10.60 8.50
CA PHE A 28 12.25 -11.06 7.26
C PHE A 28 13.73 -10.67 7.27
N PRO A 29 14.62 -11.54 7.71
CA PRO A 29 16.05 -11.25 7.73
C PRO A 29 16.67 -11.33 6.34
N ASN A 30 17.74 -10.57 6.13
CA ASN A 30 18.65 -10.80 5.02
C ASN A 30 19.54 -12.05 5.28
N SER A 31 20.46 -12.37 4.38
CA SER A 31 21.35 -13.54 4.52
C SER A 31 22.28 -13.48 5.74
N GLU A 32 22.45 -12.31 6.34
CA GLU A 32 23.29 -12.06 7.52
C GLU A 32 22.47 -11.93 8.81
N GLY A 33 21.15 -12.17 8.75
CA GLY A 33 20.23 -12.06 9.89
C GLY A 33 19.71 -10.65 10.18
N GLY A 34 20.21 -9.63 9.47
CA GLY A 34 19.84 -8.24 9.64
C GLY A 34 18.70 -7.75 8.72
N PHE A 35 18.49 -6.44 8.70
CA PHE A 35 17.46 -5.82 7.86
C PHE A 35 17.86 -5.73 6.39
N TYR A 36 16.88 -5.82 5.50
CA TYR A 36 17.07 -5.47 4.10
C TYR A 36 17.20 -3.96 3.93
N GLY A 37 18.24 -3.52 3.23
CA GLY A 37 18.35 -2.13 2.81
C GLY A 37 17.36 -1.79 1.69
N LYS A 38 16.81 -0.56 1.71
CA LYS A 38 15.86 -0.07 0.69
C LYS A 38 16.37 -0.30 -0.74
N ARG A 39 17.64 0.04 -1.03
CA ARG A 39 18.25 -0.14 -2.36
C ARG A 39 18.31 -1.60 -2.79
N GLY A 40 18.55 -2.52 -1.84
CA GLY A 40 18.57 -3.96 -2.10
C GLY A 40 17.19 -4.47 -2.54
N LEU A 41 16.15 -4.11 -1.80
CA LEU A 41 14.77 -4.47 -2.13
C LEU A 41 14.34 -3.92 -3.49
N GLU A 42 14.63 -2.65 -3.78
CA GLU A 42 14.32 -2.03 -5.08
C GLU A 42 15.05 -2.71 -6.24
N LYS A 43 16.32 -3.08 -6.04
CA LYS A 43 17.11 -3.82 -7.04
C LYS A 43 16.51 -5.20 -7.32
N THR A 44 16.20 -5.94 -6.26
CA THR A 44 15.58 -7.28 -6.37
C THR A 44 14.22 -7.18 -7.06
N PHE A 45 13.39 -6.20 -6.68
CA PHE A 45 12.09 -5.98 -7.32
C PHE A 45 12.23 -5.73 -8.83
N ARG A 46 13.16 -4.87 -9.26
CA ARG A 46 13.43 -4.66 -10.69
C ARG A 46 13.89 -5.93 -11.41
N GLN A 47 14.67 -6.79 -10.75
CA GLN A 47 15.06 -8.07 -11.31
C GLN A 47 13.87 -9.02 -11.49
N VAL A 48 12.95 -9.05 -10.52
CA VAL A 48 11.69 -9.83 -10.60
C VAL A 48 10.84 -9.33 -11.76
N LEU A 49 10.62 -8.02 -11.88
CA LEU A 49 9.86 -7.43 -13.00
C LEU A 49 10.48 -7.81 -14.35
N LYS A 50 11.81 -7.73 -14.47
CA LYS A 50 12.52 -8.11 -15.70
C LYS A 50 12.34 -9.59 -16.03
N LYS A 51 12.45 -10.49 -15.04
CA LYS A 51 12.23 -11.93 -15.23
C LYS A 51 10.78 -12.25 -15.60
N ALA A 52 9.83 -11.52 -15.07
CA ALA A 52 8.40 -11.68 -15.36
C ALA A 52 7.98 -10.99 -16.70
N ALA A 53 8.92 -10.36 -17.42
CA ALA A 53 8.66 -9.57 -18.61
C ALA A 53 7.61 -8.46 -18.38
N ILE A 54 7.50 -7.95 -17.14
CA ILE A 54 6.61 -6.86 -16.80
C ILE A 54 7.32 -5.54 -17.09
N THR A 55 6.83 -4.85 -18.10
CA THR A 55 7.27 -3.49 -18.46
C THR A 55 6.24 -2.48 -17.99
N GLY A 56 6.72 -1.31 -17.58
CA GLY A 56 5.81 -0.22 -17.20
C GLY A 56 5.00 0.29 -18.40
N THR A 57 3.85 0.88 -18.10
CA THR A 57 3.06 1.63 -19.08
C THR A 57 3.63 3.04 -19.20
N GLY A 58 3.98 3.46 -20.41
CA GLY A 58 4.62 4.75 -20.68
C GLY A 58 6.08 4.80 -20.25
N HIS A 59 6.55 5.93 -19.68
CA HIS A 59 7.96 6.15 -19.35
C HIS A 59 8.39 5.68 -17.95
N ARG A 60 7.48 5.10 -17.15
CA ARG A 60 7.77 4.71 -15.77
C ARG A 60 7.56 3.22 -15.55
N SER A 61 8.61 2.55 -15.04
CA SER A 61 8.50 1.17 -14.55
C SER A 61 7.78 1.15 -13.19
N PRO A 62 7.02 0.06 -12.90
CA PRO A 62 6.43 -0.14 -11.57
C PRO A 62 7.46 -0.07 -10.47
N ARG A 63 7.11 0.55 -9.34
CA ARG A 63 7.94 0.66 -8.15
C ARG A 63 7.36 -0.18 -7.01
N LEU A 64 8.19 -0.56 -6.07
CA LEU A 64 7.74 -1.32 -4.90
C LEU A 64 6.65 -0.57 -4.13
N TYR A 65 6.75 0.76 -4.06
CA TYR A 65 5.77 1.60 -3.38
C TYR A 65 4.39 1.64 -4.07
N ASP A 66 4.31 1.31 -5.35
CA ASP A 66 3.06 1.30 -6.11
C ASP A 66 2.09 0.22 -5.62
N PHE A 67 2.59 -0.85 -4.95
CA PHE A 67 1.73 -1.82 -4.26
C PHE A 67 0.89 -1.18 -3.16
N ARG A 68 1.45 -0.20 -2.46
CA ARG A 68 0.72 0.54 -1.43
C ARG A 68 -0.44 1.32 -2.03
N HIS A 69 -0.21 2.00 -3.15
CA HIS A 69 -1.27 2.70 -3.88
C HIS A 69 -2.33 1.74 -4.39
N THR A 70 -1.90 0.65 -5.03
CA THR A 70 -2.80 -0.39 -5.54
C THR A 70 -3.66 -1.00 -4.42
N PHE A 71 -3.07 -1.31 -3.27
CA PHE A 71 -3.82 -1.83 -2.13
C PHE A 71 -4.89 -0.86 -1.66
N ALA A 72 -4.54 0.42 -1.46
CA ALA A 72 -5.47 1.43 -0.96
C ALA A 72 -6.63 1.66 -1.93
N THR A 73 -6.34 1.84 -3.23
CA THR A 73 -7.36 2.05 -4.26
C THR A 73 -8.27 0.84 -4.44
N HIS A 74 -7.73 -0.38 -4.45
CA HIS A 74 -8.53 -1.61 -4.52
C HIS A 74 -9.42 -1.79 -3.29
N ARG A 75 -8.92 -1.44 -2.10
CA ARG A 75 -9.72 -1.54 -0.88
C ARG A 75 -10.89 -0.57 -0.90
N LEU A 76 -10.65 0.68 -1.28
CA LEU A 76 -11.69 1.69 -1.42
C LEU A 76 -12.73 1.29 -2.47
N TYR A 77 -12.29 0.88 -3.65
CA TYR A 77 -13.16 0.40 -4.72
C TYR A 77 -14.02 -0.78 -4.28
N ARG A 78 -13.45 -1.73 -3.55
CA ARG A 78 -14.17 -2.88 -3.03
C ARG A 78 -15.24 -2.47 -2.02
N TRP A 79 -14.91 -1.58 -1.08
CA TRP A 79 -15.87 -1.08 -0.10
C TRP A 79 -17.02 -0.31 -0.76
N MET A 80 -16.72 0.51 -1.76
CA MET A 80 -17.72 1.18 -2.58
C MET A 80 -18.69 0.17 -3.20
N ARG A 81 -18.17 -0.87 -3.84
CA ARG A 81 -18.98 -1.92 -4.44
C ARG A 81 -19.80 -2.76 -3.45
N GLU A 82 -19.32 -2.87 -2.23
CA GLU A 82 -20.02 -3.53 -1.13
C GLU A 82 -21.06 -2.59 -0.46
N GLY A 83 -21.23 -1.35 -0.92
CA GLY A 83 -22.14 -0.36 -0.34
C GLY A 83 -21.79 0.05 1.08
N LYS A 84 -20.50 -0.01 1.46
CA LYS A 84 -20.06 0.37 2.80
C LYS A 84 -19.92 1.88 2.89
N ASP A 85 -20.24 2.42 4.07
CA ASP A 85 -19.96 3.84 4.37
C ASP A 85 -18.44 4.08 4.38
N LEU A 86 -17.96 4.72 3.32
CA LEU A 86 -16.53 4.99 3.14
C LEU A 86 -15.98 5.95 4.19
N ASN A 87 -16.80 6.91 4.68
CA ASN A 87 -16.37 7.82 5.72
C ASN A 87 -16.08 7.08 7.03
N ALA A 88 -16.91 6.09 7.36
CA ALA A 88 -16.68 5.23 8.52
C ALA A 88 -15.47 4.30 8.32
N MET A 89 -15.16 3.93 7.07
CA MET A 89 -14.08 2.98 6.77
C MET A 89 -12.70 3.62 6.58
N LEU A 90 -12.65 4.90 6.19
CA LEU A 90 -11.39 5.62 5.94
C LEU A 90 -10.42 5.66 7.15
N PRO A 91 -10.87 5.87 8.40
CA PRO A 91 -9.97 5.81 9.56
C PRO A 91 -9.29 4.44 9.72
N TYR A 92 -9.99 3.35 9.42
CA TYR A 92 -9.40 2.01 9.47
C TYR A 92 -8.34 1.81 8.39
N LEU A 93 -8.58 2.32 7.17
CA LEU A 93 -7.59 2.28 6.11
C LEU A 93 -6.37 3.13 6.49
N SER A 94 -6.58 4.33 7.03
CA SER A 94 -5.52 5.23 7.49
C SER A 94 -4.63 4.56 8.53
N ALA A 95 -5.24 3.95 9.56
CA ALA A 95 -4.52 3.22 10.60
C ALA A 95 -3.75 2.01 10.04
N TYR A 96 -4.38 1.23 9.15
CA TYR A 96 -3.72 0.09 8.49
C TYR A 96 -2.53 0.51 7.64
N MET A 97 -2.67 1.63 6.94
CA MET A 97 -1.60 2.21 6.12
C MET A 97 -0.49 2.87 6.98
N GLY A 98 -0.71 3.07 8.28
CA GLY A 98 0.24 3.77 9.14
C GLY A 98 0.36 5.26 8.82
N HIS A 99 -0.71 5.89 8.34
CA HIS A 99 -0.74 7.33 8.09
C HIS A 99 -0.84 8.09 9.42
N ALA A 100 -0.03 9.13 9.57
CA ALA A 100 -0.09 10.01 10.74
C ALA A 100 -1.34 10.90 10.72
N GLN A 101 -1.83 11.21 9.52
CA GLN A 101 -3.01 12.04 9.30
C GLN A 101 -3.99 11.36 8.34
N LEU A 102 -5.29 11.54 8.61
CA LEU A 102 -6.33 10.98 7.75
C LEU A 102 -6.32 11.59 6.33
N SER A 103 -5.88 12.84 6.20
CA SER A 103 -5.68 13.54 4.93
C SER A 103 -4.81 12.77 3.94
N ASP A 104 -3.79 12.05 4.41
CA ASP A 104 -2.92 11.22 3.56
C ASP A 104 -3.69 10.07 2.90
N THR A 105 -4.81 9.66 3.50
CA THR A 105 -5.68 8.61 2.97
C THR A 105 -6.66 9.16 1.95
N TYR A 106 -7.11 10.41 2.09
CA TYR A 106 -8.00 11.06 1.12
C TYR A 106 -7.39 11.16 -0.28
N TYR A 107 -6.06 11.24 -0.38
CA TYR A 107 -5.36 11.20 -1.66
C TYR A 107 -5.80 10.01 -2.54
N TYR A 108 -6.07 8.86 -1.95
CA TYR A 108 -6.46 7.66 -2.70
C TYR A 108 -7.88 7.71 -3.26
N ILE A 109 -8.76 8.54 -2.71
CA ILE A 109 -10.13 8.70 -3.19
C ILE A 109 -10.14 9.24 -4.62
N HIS A 110 -9.26 10.19 -4.92
CA HIS A 110 -9.14 10.77 -6.26
C HIS A 110 -8.63 9.78 -7.32
N LEU A 111 -8.01 8.70 -6.89
CA LEU A 111 -7.47 7.68 -7.79
C LEU A 111 -8.49 6.60 -8.17
N VAL A 112 -9.68 6.61 -7.56
CA VAL A 112 -10.73 5.62 -7.82
C VAL A 112 -11.85 6.29 -8.62
N PRO A 113 -12.06 5.92 -9.90
CA PRO A 113 -13.13 6.47 -10.72
C PRO A 113 -14.50 6.25 -10.07
N GLY A 114 -15.36 7.27 -10.09
CA GLY A 114 -16.71 7.23 -9.53
C GLY A 114 -16.80 7.36 -8.00
N LEU A 115 -15.70 7.28 -7.27
CA LEU A 115 -15.71 7.38 -5.81
C LEU A 115 -16.08 8.80 -5.34
N LEU A 116 -15.64 9.80 -6.08
CA LEU A 116 -15.95 11.20 -5.80
C LEU A 116 -17.46 11.50 -5.94
N GLU A 117 -18.12 10.89 -6.90
CA GLU A 117 -19.56 11.07 -7.14
C GLU A 117 -20.38 10.44 -6.01
N GLU A 118 -19.96 9.28 -5.52
CA GLU A 118 -20.63 8.55 -4.44
C GLU A 118 -20.44 9.22 -3.07
N MET A 119 -19.32 9.92 -2.88
CA MET A 119 -19.01 10.69 -1.68
C MET A 119 -19.56 12.14 -1.72
N SER A 120 -20.44 12.48 -2.67
CA SER A 120 -20.97 13.84 -2.89
C SER A 120 -21.74 14.44 -1.70
N GLY A 121 -21.96 13.70 -0.63
CA GLY A 121 -22.44 14.23 0.65
C GLY A 121 -21.31 14.73 1.58
N PHE A 122 -20.05 14.58 1.21
CA PHE A 122 -18.92 15.09 1.97
C PHE A 122 -18.63 16.51 1.52
N ALA A 123 -18.57 17.46 2.45
CA ALA A 123 -18.27 18.86 2.13
C ALA A 123 -16.86 18.95 1.53
N PHE A 124 -16.77 18.96 0.21
CA PHE A 124 -15.54 19.12 -0.57
C PHE A 124 -14.72 20.36 -0.20
N SER A 125 -15.37 21.37 0.41
CA SER A 125 -14.72 22.58 0.93
C SER A 125 -13.62 22.28 1.96
N SER A 126 -13.68 21.11 2.62
CA SER A 126 -12.63 20.65 3.54
C SER A 126 -11.54 19.84 2.83
N ALA A 127 -11.84 19.17 1.72
CA ALA A 127 -10.90 18.32 1.00
C ALA A 127 -9.91 19.12 0.15
N GLU A 128 -10.33 20.24 -0.45
CA GLU A 128 -9.44 21.14 -1.20
C GLU A 128 -8.32 21.72 -0.32
N ALA A 129 -8.58 21.93 0.97
CA ALA A 129 -7.58 22.41 1.92
C ALA A 129 -6.49 21.37 2.23
N PHE A 130 -6.69 20.10 1.87
CA PHE A 130 -5.77 18.97 2.16
C PHE A 130 -5.10 18.38 0.92
N LEU A 131 -5.38 18.90 -0.28
CA LEU A 131 -4.69 18.47 -1.48
C LEU A 131 -3.28 19.08 -1.48
N PRO A 132 -2.20 18.26 -1.62
CA PRO A 132 -0.89 18.83 -1.88
C PRO A 132 -0.94 19.59 -3.20
N GLU A 133 -0.45 20.84 -3.20
CA GLU A 133 -0.27 21.60 -4.43
C GLU A 133 0.49 20.75 -5.45
N VAL A 134 -0.17 20.40 -6.54
CA VAL A 134 0.51 19.79 -7.68
C VAL A 134 1.43 20.86 -8.25
N ARG A 135 2.68 20.86 -7.86
CA ARG A 135 3.69 21.62 -8.57
C ARG A 135 3.73 21.06 -9.99
N ALA A 136 3.26 21.86 -10.92
CA ALA A 136 3.53 21.68 -12.33
C ALA A 136 5.05 21.89 -12.48
N ASP A 137 5.80 20.79 -12.51
CA ASP A 137 7.22 20.82 -12.91
C ASP A 137 7.22 21.16 -14.39
N GLU A 138 7.75 22.36 -14.70
CA GLU A 138 8.14 22.80 -16.04
C GLU A 138 9.25 21.88 -16.61
#